data_7b166569a0c4fa07c52a3715b635dfd4
#
_entry.id   7b166569a0c4fa07c52a3715b635dfd4
#
_cell.length_a   1.000
_cell.length_b   1.000
_cell.length_c   1.000
_cell.angle_alpha   90.00
_cell.angle_beta   90.00
_cell.angle_gamma   90.00
#
_symmetry.space_group_name_H-M   'P 1'
#
loop_
_entity.id
_entity.type
_entity.pdbx_description
1 polymer ?
#
loop_
_entity_poly.entity_id
_entity_poly.type
_entity_poly.pdbx_seq_one_letter_code
_entity_poly.pdbx_strand_id
1 'polypeptide(L)'
;LYYEKKNLMFLGDHVLFDITPNITAWFGVKDSLNNYINSLKKIREFKMDTALPAHRNTKGMNVYDRIDQLLEHHKARLADTEKVVKMIPNSTAYEIAAYMKWQMRGKNWEEFPISQRWFAVGETIAHLDYLEAKGIVKCDIDSEGVHRYTLI
;
A
#
# COMPACT_ATOMS: atom_id res chain seq x y z
N LEU A 1 -9.45 -4.01 17.57
CA LEU A 1 -10.32 -4.56 18.61
C LEU A 1 -11.72 -3.97 18.45
N TYR A 2 -12.77 -4.82 18.45
CA TYR A 2 -14.17 -4.40 18.33
C TYR A 2 -14.91 -4.63 19.66
N TYR A 3 -15.59 -3.60 20.15
CA TYR A 3 -16.46 -3.67 21.31
C TYR A 3 -17.91 -3.59 20.88
N GLU A 4 -18.53 -4.76 20.71
CA GLU A 4 -19.84 -4.96 20.11
C GLU A 4 -20.96 -4.18 20.83
N LYS A 5 -20.98 -4.19 22.18
CA LYS A 5 -22.04 -3.51 22.97
C LYS A 5 -22.19 -2.01 22.67
N LYS A 6 -21.15 -1.36 22.13
CA LYS A 6 -21.15 0.06 21.79
C LYS A 6 -20.85 0.32 20.31
N ASN A 7 -20.78 -0.72 19.46
CA ASN A 7 -20.33 -0.61 18.08
C ASN A 7 -19.04 0.24 17.94
N LEU A 8 -18.09 0.05 18.86
CA LEU A 8 -16.87 0.80 18.95
C LEU A 8 -15.69 -0.04 18.44
N MET A 9 -14.89 0.50 17.52
CA MET A 9 -13.73 -0.19 16.99
C MET A 9 -12.45 0.62 17.22
N PHE A 10 -11.46 -0.01 17.86
CA PHE A 10 -10.08 0.47 17.88
C PHE A 10 -9.41 0.04 16.58
N LEU A 11 -9.11 1.00 15.72
CA LEU A 11 -8.58 0.75 14.38
C LEU A 11 -7.05 0.61 14.36
N GLY A 12 -6.35 1.13 15.38
CA GLY A 12 -4.89 1.19 15.33
C GLY A 12 -4.40 2.01 14.14
N ASP A 13 -3.29 1.57 13.54
CA ASP A 13 -2.76 2.14 12.30
C ASP A 13 -3.39 1.54 11.04
N HIS A 14 -4.35 0.63 11.22
CA HIS A 14 -5.00 -0.04 10.09
C HIS A 14 -5.84 0.92 9.24
N VAL A 15 -6.57 1.86 9.87
CA VAL A 15 -7.28 2.94 9.19
C VAL A 15 -6.92 4.27 9.84
N LEU A 16 -6.23 5.12 9.10
CA LEU A 16 -5.87 6.48 9.48
C LEU A 16 -6.58 7.48 8.55
N PHE A 17 -7.03 8.60 9.10
CA PHE A 17 -7.89 9.54 8.37
C PHE A 17 -7.12 10.66 7.67
N ASP A 18 -5.96 11.03 8.18
CA ASP A 18 -5.13 12.11 7.64
C ASP A 18 -4.05 11.63 6.65
N ILE A 19 -3.61 10.39 6.82
CA ILE A 19 -2.54 9.79 6.04
C ILE A 19 -2.94 8.39 5.59
N THR A 20 -2.36 7.92 4.52
CA THR A 20 -2.49 6.51 4.10
C THR A 20 -1.48 5.68 4.88
N PRO A 21 -1.90 4.59 5.55
CA PRO A 21 -0.97 3.65 6.13
C PRO A 21 0.01 3.12 5.08
N ASN A 22 1.29 3.06 5.41
CA ASN A 22 2.29 2.46 4.53
C ASN A 22 2.20 0.93 4.62
N ILE A 23 1.90 0.29 3.50
CA ILE A 23 1.85 -1.16 3.38
C ILE A 23 3.10 -1.61 2.65
N THR A 24 4.06 -2.12 3.41
CA THR A 24 5.34 -2.60 2.89
C THR A 24 5.41 -4.13 2.86
N ALA A 25 6.30 -4.67 2.03
CA ALA A 25 6.64 -6.08 2.08
C ALA A 25 7.47 -6.39 3.34
N TRP A 26 7.11 -7.46 4.05
CA TRP A 26 7.83 -7.93 5.23
C TRP A 26 8.33 -9.35 5.02
N PHE A 27 9.54 -9.62 5.50
CA PHE A 27 10.07 -10.98 5.47
C PHE A 27 9.12 -11.97 6.16
N GLY A 28 8.78 -13.05 5.47
CA GLY A 28 7.87 -14.08 5.98
C GLY A 28 6.38 -13.76 5.87
N VAL A 29 6.01 -12.56 5.41
CA VAL A 29 4.60 -12.19 5.13
C VAL A 29 4.40 -12.21 3.62
N LYS A 30 3.61 -13.17 3.14
CA LYS A 30 3.23 -13.25 1.72
C LYS A 30 2.10 -12.28 1.44
N ASP A 31 2.22 -11.54 0.32
CA ASP A 31 1.18 -10.68 -0.23
C ASP A 31 0.53 -9.75 0.83
N SER A 32 1.38 -8.93 1.47
CA SER A 32 0.97 -8.02 2.55
C SER A 32 -0.13 -7.06 2.11
N LEU A 33 -0.10 -6.61 0.85
CA LEU A 33 -1.13 -5.72 0.32
C LEU A 33 -2.49 -6.40 0.20
N ASN A 34 -2.56 -7.64 -0.31
CA ASN A 34 -3.81 -8.39 -0.39
C ASN A 34 -4.40 -8.66 1.01
N ASN A 35 -3.53 -8.98 1.96
CA ASN A 35 -3.93 -9.15 3.36
C ASN A 35 -4.55 -7.86 3.91
N TYR A 36 -3.94 -6.71 3.64
CA TYR A 36 -4.46 -5.42 4.06
C TYR A 36 -5.80 -5.10 3.39
N ILE A 37 -5.91 -5.26 2.07
CA ILE A 37 -7.16 -5.05 1.31
C ILE A 37 -8.30 -5.93 1.84
N ASN A 38 -8.03 -7.21 2.08
CA ASN A 38 -9.02 -8.14 2.62
C ASN A 38 -9.42 -7.77 4.06
N SER A 39 -8.48 -7.28 4.86
CA SER A 39 -8.76 -6.80 6.21
C SER A 39 -9.63 -5.53 6.20
N LEU A 40 -9.39 -4.58 5.28
CA LEU A 40 -10.25 -3.42 5.08
C LEU A 40 -11.68 -3.83 4.72
N LYS A 41 -11.84 -4.75 3.76
CA LYS A 41 -13.15 -5.30 3.38
C LYS A 41 -13.86 -5.95 4.57
N LYS A 42 -13.13 -6.75 5.35
CA LYS A 42 -13.65 -7.42 6.54
C LYS A 42 -14.15 -6.43 7.59
N ILE A 43 -13.37 -5.42 7.94
CA ILE A 43 -13.80 -4.44 8.97
C ILE A 43 -14.95 -3.56 8.50
N ARG A 44 -15.11 -3.36 7.19
CA ARG A 44 -16.23 -2.63 6.60
C ARG A 44 -17.59 -3.28 6.88
N GLU A 45 -17.63 -4.59 7.15
CA GLU A 45 -18.84 -5.34 7.46
C GLU A 45 -19.34 -5.11 8.90
N PHE A 46 -18.50 -4.56 9.76
CA PHE A 46 -18.90 -4.30 11.15
C PHE A 46 -19.70 -3.00 11.26
N LYS A 47 -20.73 -3.01 12.11
CA LYS A 47 -21.39 -1.76 12.50
C LYS A 47 -20.47 -0.96 13.41
N MET A 48 -20.09 0.25 12.99
CA MET A 48 -19.20 1.14 13.74
C MET A 48 -19.88 2.49 13.99
N ASP A 49 -20.33 2.72 15.22
CA ASP A 49 -20.83 4.03 15.64
C ASP A 49 -19.67 4.93 16.09
N THR A 50 -18.56 4.31 16.57
CA THR A 50 -17.34 5.01 16.98
C THR A 50 -16.11 4.29 16.42
N ALA A 51 -15.26 5.01 15.72
CA ALA A 51 -14.00 4.53 15.18
C ALA A 51 -12.83 5.29 15.81
N LEU A 52 -11.86 4.57 16.39
CA LEU A 52 -10.72 5.13 17.13
C LEU A 52 -9.40 4.75 16.43
N PRO A 53 -8.83 5.65 15.61
CA PRO A 53 -7.50 5.46 15.03
C PRO A 53 -6.40 5.63 16.10
N ALA A 54 -5.21 5.04 15.88
CA ALA A 54 -4.08 5.17 16.81
C ALA A 54 -3.46 6.56 16.77
N HIS A 55 -3.46 7.20 15.61
CA HIS A 55 -2.87 8.51 15.41
C HIS A 55 -3.89 9.50 14.90
N ARG A 56 -3.85 10.74 15.43
CA ARG A 56 -4.69 11.86 15.03
C ARG A 56 -6.18 11.59 15.26
N ASN A 57 -7.05 12.37 14.64
CA ASN A 57 -8.49 12.25 14.79
C ASN A 57 -9.17 11.91 13.45
N THR A 58 -10.44 11.64 13.49
CA THR A 58 -11.23 11.33 12.30
C THR A 58 -11.55 12.56 11.44
N LYS A 59 -11.33 13.77 11.95
CA LYS A 59 -11.75 15.04 11.31
C LYS A 59 -13.23 15.08 10.93
N GLY A 60 -14.07 14.32 11.63
CA GLY A 60 -15.49 14.18 11.32
C GLY A 60 -15.79 13.31 10.08
N MET A 61 -14.79 12.67 9.49
CA MET A 61 -14.98 11.79 8.35
C MET A 61 -15.63 10.47 8.80
N ASN A 62 -16.54 9.97 7.97
CA ASN A 62 -17.14 8.65 8.16
C ASN A 62 -16.08 7.55 7.91
N VAL A 63 -16.06 6.53 8.78
CA VAL A 63 -15.08 5.44 8.69
C VAL A 63 -15.24 4.60 7.42
N TYR A 64 -16.47 4.39 6.96
CA TYR A 64 -16.73 3.61 5.74
C TYR A 64 -16.24 4.35 4.50
N ASP A 65 -16.49 5.67 4.43
CA ASP A 65 -15.97 6.50 3.34
C ASP A 65 -14.44 6.48 3.32
N ARG A 66 -13.82 6.47 4.52
CA ARG A 66 -12.36 6.37 4.61
C ARG A 66 -11.83 5.01 4.14
N ILE A 67 -12.49 3.93 4.50
CA ILE A 67 -12.14 2.58 4.02
C ILE A 67 -12.24 2.53 2.48
N ASP A 68 -13.31 3.06 1.91
CA ASP A 68 -13.49 3.08 0.45
C ASP A 68 -12.41 3.93 -0.25
N GLN A 69 -12.00 5.08 0.33
CA GLN A 69 -10.88 5.88 -0.15
C GLN A 69 -9.55 5.12 -0.11
N LEU A 70 -9.29 4.34 0.95
CA LEU A 70 -8.08 3.52 1.05
C LEU A 70 -8.05 2.40 0.00
N LEU A 71 -9.18 1.74 -0.23
CA LEU A 71 -9.30 0.71 -1.27
C LEU A 71 -9.07 1.29 -2.67
N GLU A 72 -9.65 2.45 -2.97
CA GLU A 72 -9.45 3.13 -4.27
C GLU A 72 -8.01 3.65 -4.42
N HIS A 73 -7.39 4.14 -3.32
CA HIS A 73 -5.98 4.53 -3.32
C HIS A 73 -5.08 3.37 -3.77
N HIS A 74 -5.23 2.17 -3.18
CA HIS A 74 -4.40 1.02 -3.55
C HIS A 74 -4.71 0.51 -4.96
N LYS A 75 -5.95 0.58 -5.41
CA LYS A 75 -6.31 0.26 -6.79
C LYS A 75 -5.62 1.20 -7.79
N ALA A 76 -5.64 2.50 -7.53
CA ALA A 76 -4.93 3.48 -8.36
C ALA A 76 -3.42 3.26 -8.33
N ARG A 77 -2.85 2.92 -7.16
CA ARG A 77 -1.44 2.63 -6.99
C ARG A 77 -1.02 1.36 -7.75
N LEU A 78 -1.83 0.30 -7.74
CA LEU A 78 -1.60 -0.91 -8.54
C LEU A 78 -1.57 -0.60 -10.03
N ALA A 79 -2.51 0.20 -10.52
CA ALA A 79 -2.53 0.62 -11.93
C ALA A 79 -1.30 1.47 -12.31
N ASP A 80 -0.84 2.34 -11.40
CA ASP A 80 0.39 3.13 -11.59
C ASP A 80 1.62 2.22 -11.64
N THR A 81 1.72 1.24 -10.73
CA THR A 81 2.80 0.24 -10.70
C THR A 81 2.85 -0.56 -12.01
N GLU A 82 1.73 -1.11 -12.47
CA GLU A 82 1.63 -1.86 -13.73
C GLU A 82 2.08 -1.02 -14.92
N LYS A 83 1.63 0.24 -14.98
CA LYS A 83 2.03 1.18 -16.02
C LYS A 83 3.53 1.42 -16.03
N VAL A 84 4.17 1.57 -14.85
CA VAL A 84 5.62 1.78 -14.76
C VAL A 84 6.37 0.53 -15.18
N VAL A 85 5.96 -0.67 -14.72
CA VAL A 85 6.58 -1.94 -15.16
C VAL A 85 6.51 -2.09 -16.68
N LYS A 86 5.38 -1.70 -17.31
CA LYS A 86 5.25 -1.68 -18.77
C LYS A 86 6.21 -0.71 -19.45
N MET A 87 6.45 0.45 -18.84
CA MET A 87 7.30 1.50 -19.38
C MET A 87 8.80 1.16 -19.29
N ILE A 88 9.20 0.51 -18.20
CA ILE A 88 10.59 0.12 -17.92
C ILE A 88 10.67 -1.37 -17.58
N PRO A 89 10.49 -2.29 -18.57
CA PRO A 89 10.52 -3.72 -18.29
C PRO A 89 11.91 -4.16 -17.82
N ASN A 90 11.97 -5.27 -17.07
CA ASN A 90 13.19 -5.83 -16.49
C ASN A 90 13.88 -4.90 -15.48
N SER A 91 13.11 -4.09 -14.76
CA SER A 91 13.61 -3.15 -13.75
C SER A 91 13.46 -3.69 -12.34
N THR A 92 14.27 -3.16 -11.43
CA THR A 92 14.19 -3.42 -9.99
C THR A 92 13.04 -2.65 -9.35
N ALA A 93 12.62 -3.06 -8.15
CA ALA A 93 11.62 -2.30 -7.38
C ALA A 93 12.06 -0.86 -7.07
N TYR A 94 13.36 -0.63 -6.88
CA TYR A 94 13.91 0.71 -6.65
C TYR A 94 13.73 1.61 -7.89
N GLU A 95 14.07 1.10 -9.08
CA GLU A 95 13.89 1.81 -10.34
C GLU A 95 12.41 2.10 -10.60
N ILE A 96 11.53 1.10 -10.40
CA ILE A 96 10.08 1.26 -10.53
C ILE A 96 9.57 2.34 -9.56
N ALA A 97 9.97 2.30 -8.30
CA ALA A 97 9.59 3.30 -7.30
C ALA A 97 9.99 4.73 -7.72
N ALA A 98 11.14 4.90 -8.35
CA ALA A 98 11.60 6.21 -8.82
C ALA A 98 10.68 6.85 -9.88
N TYR A 99 9.98 6.04 -10.66
CA TYR A 99 9.04 6.50 -11.69
C TYR A 99 7.59 6.60 -11.19
N MET A 100 7.28 6.08 -10.01
CA MET A 100 5.94 6.19 -9.44
C MET A 100 5.69 7.59 -8.85
N LYS A 101 4.41 7.94 -8.71
CA LYS A 101 4.00 9.24 -8.15
C LYS A 101 3.99 9.20 -6.63
N TRP A 102 4.84 10.00 -6.00
CA TRP A 102 4.90 10.20 -4.55
C TRP A 102 4.61 11.65 -4.17
N GLN A 103 4.13 11.86 -2.94
CA GLN A 103 3.95 13.21 -2.39
C GLN A 103 5.30 13.77 -1.90
N MET A 104 6.18 14.16 -2.82
CA MET A 104 7.55 14.60 -2.53
C MET A 104 7.66 16.08 -2.16
N ARG A 105 6.56 16.81 -2.01
CA ARG A 105 6.51 18.24 -1.64
C ARG A 105 7.42 19.13 -2.51
N GLY A 106 7.38 18.94 -3.82
CA GLY A 106 8.16 19.70 -4.79
C GLY A 106 9.61 19.23 -4.98
N LYS A 107 10.04 18.15 -4.31
CA LYS A 107 11.32 17.50 -4.53
C LYS A 107 11.24 16.45 -5.63
N ASN A 108 12.39 16.13 -6.23
CA ASN A 108 12.53 14.98 -7.11
C ASN A 108 12.92 13.72 -6.30
N TRP A 109 13.10 12.58 -6.99
CA TRP A 109 13.45 11.32 -6.34
C TRP A 109 14.83 11.36 -5.67
N GLU A 110 15.81 12.02 -6.24
CA GLU A 110 17.17 12.14 -5.70
C GLU A 110 17.21 12.97 -4.41
N GLU A 111 16.36 13.98 -4.32
CA GLU A 111 16.21 14.84 -3.14
C GLU A 111 15.26 14.26 -2.09
N PHE A 112 14.55 13.19 -2.43
CA PHE A 112 13.63 12.56 -1.49
C PHE A 112 14.40 11.89 -0.36
N PRO A 113 14.09 12.17 0.92
CA PRO A 113 14.86 11.65 2.05
C PRO A 113 15.03 10.13 2.00
N ILE A 114 16.19 9.61 2.36
CA ILE A 114 16.50 8.16 2.29
C ILE A 114 15.45 7.31 3.00
N SER A 115 14.99 7.73 4.18
CA SER A 115 13.92 7.04 4.91
C SER A 115 12.61 6.99 4.13
N GLN A 116 12.26 8.06 3.42
CA GLN A 116 11.05 8.11 2.59
C GLN A 116 11.20 7.26 1.32
N ARG A 117 12.39 7.23 0.71
CA ARG A 117 12.69 6.30 -0.40
C ARG A 117 12.59 4.86 0.04
N TRP A 118 13.07 4.53 1.25
CA TRP A 118 12.95 3.20 1.82
C TRP A 118 11.47 2.77 1.94
N PHE A 119 10.62 3.64 2.49
CA PHE A 119 9.17 3.39 2.57
C PHE A 119 8.53 3.24 1.18
N ALA A 120 8.89 4.11 0.24
CA ALA A 120 8.37 4.07 -1.13
C ALA A 120 8.75 2.76 -1.85
N VAL A 121 10.00 2.31 -1.72
CA VAL A 121 10.45 1.02 -2.29
C VAL A 121 9.72 -0.16 -1.63
N GLY A 122 9.59 -0.16 -0.30
CA GLY A 122 8.85 -1.22 0.41
C GLY A 122 7.38 -1.30 0.00
N GLU A 123 6.72 -0.16 -0.20
CA GLU A 123 5.36 -0.10 -0.73
C GLU A 123 5.30 -0.59 -2.18
N THR A 124 6.28 -0.23 -3.01
CA THR A 124 6.37 -0.71 -4.40
C THR A 124 6.50 -2.24 -4.44
N ILE A 125 7.36 -2.84 -3.61
CA ILE A 125 7.49 -4.30 -3.52
C ILE A 125 6.16 -4.95 -3.13
N ALA A 126 5.45 -4.43 -2.13
CA ALA A 126 4.15 -4.97 -1.74
C ALA A 126 3.11 -4.94 -2.87
N HIS A 127 3.15 -3.91 -3.74
CA HIS A 127 2.28 -3.83 -4.92
C HIS A 127 2.72 -4.77 -6.03
N LEU A 128 4.04 -4.96 -6.22
CA LEU A 128 4.60 -5.93 -7.17
C LEU A 128 4.27 -7.37 -6.77
N ASP A 129 4.41 -7.71 -5.48
CA ASP A 129 4.04 -9.04 -4.94
C ASP A 129 2.55 -9.34 -5.20
N TYR A 130 1.68 -8.32 -5.02
CA TYR A 130 0.26 -8.45 -5.34
C TYR A 130 0.02 -8.72 -6.82
N LEU A 131 0.67 -7.95 -7.71
CA LEU A 131 0.54 -8.12 -9.17
C LEU A 131 1.12 -9.46 -9.64
N GLU A 132 2.21 -9.92 -9.03
CA GLU A 132 2.79 -11.24 -9.29
C GLU A 132 1.83 -12.36 -8.87
N ALA A 133 1.25 -12.27 -7.67
CA ALA A 133 0.24 -13.22 -7.20
C ALA A 133 -1.02 -13.27 -8.07
N LYS A 134 -1.31 -12.20 -8.84
CA LYS A 134 -2.40 -12.15 -9.83
C LYS A 134 -1.99 -12.60 -11.24
N GLY A 135 -0.73 -12.93 -11.45
CA GLY A 135 -0.22 -13.33 -12.77
C GLY A 135 -0.15 -12.18 -13.78
N ILE A 136 -0.04 -10.93 -13.31
CA ILE A 136 0.08 -9.73 -14.15
C ILE A 136 1.54 -9.39 -14.39
N VAL A 137 2.37 -9.57 -13.36
CA VAL A 137 3.82 -9.32 -13.37
C VAL A 137 4.53 -10.62 -13.04
N LYS A 138 5.70 -10.84 -13.60
CA LYS A 138 6.64 -11.88 -13.16
C LYS A 138 7.88 -11.24 -12.54
N CYS A 139 8.46 -11.91 -11.56
CA CYS A 139 9.75 -11.59 -10.96
C CYS A 139 10.79 -12.62 -11.41
N ASP A 140 11.83 -12.18 -12.10
CA ASP A 140 13.00 -12.98 -12.41
C ASP A 140 14.15 -12.53 -11.48
N ILE A 141 14.95 -13.49 -11.00
CA ILE A 141 16.13 -13.20 -10.18
C ILE A 141 17.35 -13.34 -11.08
N ASP A 142 18.14 -12.27 -11.20
CA ASP A 142 19.34 -12.29 -12.04
C ASP A 142 20.53 -13.03 -11.34
N SER A 143 21.66 -13.13 -12.06
CA SER A 143 22.86 -13.84 -11.56
C SER A 143 23.48 -13.22 -10.31
N GLU A 144 23.14 -11.97 -10.00
CA GLU A 144 23.58 -11.24 -8.82
C GLU A 144 22.58 -11.33 -7.65
N GLY A 145 21.46 -12.06 -7.85
CA GLY A 145 20.39 -12.20 -6.86
C GLY A 145 19.44 -11.01 -6.82
N VAL A 146 19.45 -10.14 -7.84
CA VAL A 146 18.59 -8.97 -7.91
C VAL A 146 17.26 -9.33 -8.56
N HIS A 147 16.17 -8.93 -7.91
CA HIS A 147 14.81 -9.13 -8.39
C HIS A 147 14.47 -8.11 -9.48
N ARG A 148 14.02 -8.60 -10.63
CA ARG A 148 13.62 -7.79 -11.80
C ARG A 148 12.22 -8.14 -12.25
N TYR A 149 11.45 -7.14 -12.59
CA TYR A 149 10.02 -7.26 -12.84
C TYR A 149 9.67 -6.94 -14.30
N THR A 150 8.78 -7.76 -14.88
CA THR A 150 8.29 -7.63 -16.26
C THR A 150 6.81 -8.00 -16.30
N LEU A 151 6.02 -7.37 -17.17
CA LEU A 151 4.64 -7.81 -17.43
C LEU A 151 4.63 -9.19 -18.11
N ILE A 152 3.61 -10.00 -17.79
CA ILE A 152 3.34 -11.29 -18.44
C ILE A 152 2.56 -11.08 -19.72
#